data_912862a22d2459d65de287e4c6b66dee
#
_entry.id   912862a22d2459d65de287e4c6b66dee
#
_cell.length_a   1.000
_cell.length_b   1.000
_cell.length_c   1.000
_cell.angle_alpha   90.00
_cell.angle_beta   90.00
_cell.angle_gamma   90.00
#
_symmetry.space_group_name_H-M   'P 1'
#
loop_
_entity.id
_entity.type
_entity.pdbx_description
1 polymer ?
#
loop_
_entity_poly.entity_id
_entity_poly.type
_entity_poly.pdbx_seq_one_letter_code
_entity_poly.pdbx_strand_id
1 'polypeptide(L)'
;MFIEKIKNHFFPVRTSIIRRRLAVLFFAFFIFSMTSASDWKNKTENADYIHRSIKQVTDVLVYDIYSPPVSSRTYAYITIAGYEAAAAGNPNYHSLAGQLQGLTSLPKPKAGEEYSYTLAAVHAILMVGKTMVVSEGKIQSFYDNVTKEFKTLGIPAEIYNNSIAFGQEIVSHILAWAAKDNYKQTRTFSKYAVTYDPAVWKPTPPAYMRAVEPHWNKMRPFMIDSAQQFKPALPTSFSADTNSQFYREALAVRDIGKQLTEEQKQIANFWDCNPYKMNVNGHVMYASKKISPGGHWMNITRIACQKASAGVIQSLEAYTCLAITIADAFISCWDEKYRSQVIRPETYINQYIDAGWIPLLQTPPFPEYTSGHSVLSTASAVMLEKIFGKNFSFADSTEVEFGIPVRHFNSFTHAAEEAAISRFYGGIHYMPSIINGSEEGKRLADYIAGRLKTTKQASAAIK
;
A
#
# COMPACT_ATOMS: atom_id res chain seq x y z
N MET A 1 -72.20 -29.87 -73.46
CA MET A 1 -73.33 -29.35 -72.71
C MET A 1 -73.19 -29.90 -71.32
N PHE A 2 -73.09 -29.08 -70.32
CA PHE A 2 -72.81 -29.26 -68.93
C PHE A 2 -71.34 -29.09 -68.56
N ILE A 3 -70.93 -27.81 -68.43
CA ILE A 3 -69.82 -27.37 -67.58
C ILE A 3 -70.42 -26.25 -66.77
N GLU A 4 -70.47 -26.34 -65.44
CA GLU A 4 -70.37 -25.20 -64.53
C GLU A 4 -70.26 -25.61 -63.07
N LYS A 5 -69.33 -24.96 -62.40
CA LYS A 5 -69.22 -24.72 -60.97
C LYS A 5 -68.57 -25.74 -60.09
N ILE A 6 -67.24 -25.54 -59.86
CA ILE A 6 -66.68 -25.74 -58.55
C ILE A 6 -66.01 -24.37 -58.19
N LYS A 7 -66.61 -23.64 -57.26
CA LYS A 7 -66.01 -22.40 -56.65
C LYS A 7 -65.09 -22.76 -55.54
N ASN A 8 -63.91 -22.20 -55.64
CA ASN A 8 -62.88 -22.18 -54.62
C ASN A 8 -63.37 -21.80 -53.22
N HIS A 9 -62.99 -22.61 -52.23
CA HIS A 9 -62.86 -22.21 -50.85
C HIS A 9 -61.41 -22.30 -50.46
N PHE A 10 -60.63 -21.24 -50.67
CA PHE A 10 -59.33 -21.06 -50.03
C PHE A 10 -59.52 -20.37 -48.70
N PHE A 11 -59.19 -21.04 -47.62
CA PHE A 11 -59.10 -20.47 -46.27
C PHE A 11 -57.81 -19.64 -46.14
N PRO A 12 -57.83 -18.37 -45.77
CA PRO A 12 -56.67 -17.61 -45.39
C PRO A 12 -56.50 -17.68 -43.86
N VAL A 13 -55.89 -18.69 -43.36
CA VAL A 13 -55.58 -18.75 -41.92
C VAL A 13 -54.19 -19.27 -41.67
N ARG A 14 -53.43 -18.47 -40.91
CA ARG A 14 -52.23 -18.84 -40.10
C ARG A 14 -50.86 -18.22 -40.39
N THR A 15 -50.71 -17.26 -41.28
CA THR A 15 -49.43 -16.56 -41.41
C THR A 15 -49.23 -15.47 -40.35
N SER A 16 -50.32 -14.91 -39.78
CA SER A 16 -50.25 -13.84 -38.76
C SER A 16 -49.88 -14.35 -37.36
N ILE A 17 -50.30 -15.60 -37.03
CA ILE A 17 -50.00 -16.19 -35.70
C ILE A 17 -48.55 -16.64 -35.61
N ILE A 18 -47.99 -17.18 -36.69
CA ILE A 18 -46.58 -17.59 -36.75
C ILE A 18 -45.64 -16.34 -36.68
N ARG A 19 -46.01 -15.27 -37.43
CA ARG A 19 -45.23 -13.99 -37.36
C ARG A 19 -45.28 -13.34 -35.97
N ARG A 20 -46.46 -13.37 -35.30
CA ARG A 20 -46.55 -12.84 -33.91
C ARG A 20 -45.78 -13.70 -32.92
N ARG A 21 -45.80 -15.05 -33.03
CA ARG A 21 -45.00 -15.91 -32.15
C ARG A 21 -43.48 -15.78 -32.38
N LEU A 22 -43.04 -15.63 -33.63
CA LEU A 22 -41.65 -15.34 -33.95
C LEU A 22 -41.20 -13.95 -33.44
N ALA A 23 -42.05 -12.93 -33.57
CA ALA A 23 -41.72 -11.59 -33.02
C ALA A 23 -41.65 -11.58 -31.49
N VAL A 24 -42.55 -12.33 -30.80
CA VAL A 24 -42.50 -12.48 -29.33
C VAL A 24 -41.28 -13.27 -28.88
N LEU A 25 -40.92 -14.32 -29.61
CA LEU A 25 -39.66 -15.07 -29.32
C LEU A 25 -38.41 -14.22 -29.58
N PHE A 26 -38.39 -13.44 -30.64
CA PHE A 26 -37.28 -12.52 -30.93
C PHE A 26 -37.18 -11.39 -29.90
N PHE A 27 -38.31 -10.84 -29.46
CA PHE A 27 -38.36 -9.82 -28.43
C PHE A 27 -38.01 -10.35 -27.04
N ALA A 28 -38.46 -11.59 -26.72
CA ALA A 28 -38.08 -12.30 -25.49
C ALA A 28 -36.60 -12.65 -25.48
N PHE A 29 -36.01 -13.08 -26.61
CA PHE A 29 -34.58 -13.33 -26.76
C PHE A 29 -33.75 -12.05 -26.64
N PHE A 30 -34.27 -10.92 -27.19
CA PHE A 30 -33.59 -9.62 -27.08
C PHE A 30 -33.64 -9.07 -25.65
N ILE A 31 -34.77 -9.24 -24.94
CA ILE A 31 -34.90 -8.86 -23.51
C ILE A 31 -34.00 -9.76 -22.65
N PHE A 32 -33.94 -11.07 -22.92
CA PHE A 32 -33.08 -11.99 -22.20
C PHE A 32 -31.59 -11.72 -22.48
N SER A 33 -31.25 -11.32 -23.70
CA SER A 33 -29.88 -10.89 -24.05
C SER A 33 -29.51 -9.56 -23.36
N MET A 34 -30.43 -8.61 -23.23
CA MET A 34 -30.20 -7.33 -22.53
C MET A 34 -30.07 -7.51 -21.01
N THR A 35 -30.85 -8.39 -20.40
CA THR A 35 -30.74 -8.69 -18.96
C THR A 35 -29.45 -9.45 -18.64
N SER A 36 -29.01 -10.33 -19.51
CA SER A 36 -27.74 -11.04 -19.37
C SER A 36 -26.54 -10.13 -19.58
N ALA A 37 -26.64 -9.14 -20.48
CA ALA A 37 -25.55 -8.20 -20.79
C ALA A 37 -25.31 -7.17 -19.67
N SER A 38 -26.29 -6.85 -18.82
CA SER A 38 -26.12 -5.92 -17.69
C SER A 38 -25.64 -6.58 -16.40
N ASP A 39 -25.84 -7.88 -16.25
CA ASP A 39 -25.59 -8.60 -15.00
C ASP A 39 -24.08 -8.78 -14.70
N TRP A 40 -23.24 -9.01 -15.70
CA TRP A 40 -21.80 -9.16 -15.49
C TRP A 40 -21.12 -7.86 -15.06
N LYS A 41 -21.59 -6.68 -15.55
CA LYS A 41 -21.01 -5.39 -15.15
C LYS A 41 -21.14 -5.19 -13.64
N ASN A 42 -22.34 -5.32 -13.11
CA ASN A 42 -22.59 -5.17 -11.67
C ASN A 42 -21.78 -6.19 -10.84
N LYS A 43 -21.64 -7.44 -11.32
CA LYS A 43 -20.90 -8.48 -10.63
C LYS A 43 -19.38 -8.26 -10.66
N THR A 44 -18.86 -7.65 -11.72
CA THR A 44 -17.42 -7.36 -11.86
C THR A 44 -17.00 -6.05 -11.23
N GLU A 45 -17.92 -5.08 -11.03
CA GLU A 45 -17.65 -3.80 -10.34
C GLU A 45 -17.68 -3.97 -8.81
N ASN A 46 -16.79 -4.82 -8.29
CA ASN A 46 -16.69 -5.10 -6.88
C ASN A 46 -15.26 -4.76 -6.38
N ALA A 47 -15.18 -3.85 -5.40
CA ALA A 47 -13.91 -3.43 -4.79
C ALA A 47 -13.15 -4.57 -4.11
N ASP A 48 -13.81 -5.68 -3.76
CA ASP A 48 -13.16 -6.84 -3.16
C ASP A 48 -12.07 -7.43 -4.07
N TYR A 49 -12.23 -7.39 -5.38
CA TYR A 49 -11.17 -7.79 -6.31
C TYR A 49 -9.89 -6.97 -6.15
N ILE A 50 -10.02 -5.68 -5.90
CA ILE A 50 -8.88 -4.78 -5.63
C ILE A 50 -8.26 -5.09 -4.28
N HIS A 51 -9.09 -5.24 -3.24
CA HIS A 51 -8.63 -5.55 -1.89
C HIS A 51 -7.85 -6.86 -1.85
N ARG A 52 -8.39 -7.93 -2.45
CA ARG A 52 -7.74 -9.25 -2.53
C ARG A 52 -6.44 -9.21 -3.33
N SER A 53 -6.42 -8.45 -4.44
CA SER A 53 -5.22 -8.34 -5.27
C SER A 53 -4.07 -7.62 -4.54
N ILE A 54 -4.35 -6.53 -3.83
CA ILE A 54 -3.35 -5.81 -3.02
C ILE A 54 -2.91 -6.67 -1.82
N LYS A 55 -3.85 -7.37 -1.16
CA LYS A 55 -3.53 -8.31 -0.05
C LYS A 55 -2.62 -9.43 -0.54
N GLN A 56 -2.87 -10.00 -1.71
CA GLN A 56 -2.01 -11.05 -2.27
C GLN A 56 -0.56 -10.57 -2.48
N VAL A 57 -0.38 -9.35 -2.98
CA VAL A 57 0.97 -8.77 -3.10
C VAL A 57 1.58 -8.56 -1.72
N THR A 58 0.81 -8.05 -0.75
CA THR A 58 1.25 -7.89 0.65
C THR A 58 1.73 -9.22 1.24
N ASP A 59 0.96 -10.30 1.05
CA ASP A 59 1.31 -11.64 1.56
C ASP A 59 2.63 -12.16 0.97
N VAL A 60 2.87 -11.86 -0.31
CA VAL A 60 4.13 -12.25 -0.95
C VAL A 60 5.30 -11.38 -0.45
N LEU A 61 5.10 -10.08 -0.23
CA LEU A 61 6.13 -9.22 0.37
C LEU A 61 6.50 -9.67 1.79
N VAL A 62 5.53 -10.11 2.60
CA VAL A 62 5.74 -10.73 3.92
C VAL A 62 6.47 -12.07 3.78
N TYR A 63 6.03 -12.90 2.85
CA TYR A 63 6.64 -14.21 2.60
C TYR A 63 8.11 -14.11 2.20
N ASP A 64 8.44 -13.16 1.33
CA ASP A 64 9.79 -12.90 0.81
C ASP A 64 10.64 -12.01 1.75
N ILE A 65 10.09 -11.56 2.90
CA ILE A 65 10.77 -10.73 3.92
C ILE A 65 11.34 -9.44 3.30
N TYR A 66 10.50 -8.72 2.55
CA TYR A 66 10.90 -7.47 1.93
C TYR A 66 11.17 -6.36 2.97
N SER A 67 12.19 -5.56 2.70
CA SER A 67 12.45 -4.37 3.52
C SER A 67 11.29 -3.36 3.46
N PRO A 68 11.00 -2.63 4.55
CA PRO A 68 9.92 -1.66 4.54
C PRO A 68 10.02 -0.61 3.42
N PRO A 69 11.21 -0.04 3.11
CA PRO A 69 11.34 0.87 1.97
C PRO A 69 11.02 0.19 0.64
N VAL A 70 11.50 -1.03 0.39
CA VAL A 70 11.25 -1.75 -0.88
C VAL A 70 9.77 -2.13 -0.99
N SER A 71 9.13 -2.54 0.11
CA SER A 71 7.68 -2.80 0.13
C SER A 71 6.89 -1.55 -0.24
N SER A 72 7.26 -0.37 0.28
CA SER A 72 6.58 0.90 -0.03
C SER A 72 6.66 1.25 -1.51
N ARG A 73 7.82 1.02 -2.13
CA ARG A 73 8.01 1.18 -3.57
C ARG A 73 7.08 0.26 -4.35
N THR A 74 6.98 -1.00 -3.96
CA THR A 74 6.09 -1.96 -4.61
C THR A 74 4.64 -1.54 -4.50
N TYR A 75 4.18 -1.14 -3.30
CA TYR A 75 2.81 -0.64 -3.12
C TYR A 75 2.50 0.56 -4.00
N ALA A 76 3.40 1.54 -4.11
CA ALA A 76 3.19 2.71 -4.96
C ALA A 76 2.97 2.30 -6.42
N TYR A 77 3.83 1.46 -6.98
CA TYR A 77 3.71 1.09 -8.40
C TYR A 77 2.49 0.22 -8.70
N ILE A 78 2.14 -0.76 -7.85
CA ILE A 78 0.96 -1.60 -8.10
C ILE A 78 -0.35 -0.80 -8.01
N THR A 79 -0.44 0.12 -7.03
CA THR A 79 -1.66 0.92 -6.84
C THR A 79 -1.80 1.99 -7.91
N ILE A 80 -0.71 2.65 -8.32
CA ILE A 80 -0.71 3.58 -9.45
C ILE A 80 -1.16 2.87 -10.73
N ALA A 81 -0.65 1.67 -11.02
CA ALA A 81 -1.05 0.90 -12.19
C ALA A 81 -2.54 0.55 -12.16
N GLY A 82 -3.04 0.07 -11.02
CA GLY A 82 -4.47 -0.23 -10.84
C GLY A 82 -5.35 1.02 -10.97
N TYR A 83 -4.94 2.12 -10.34
CA TYR A 83 -5.66 3.39 -10.41
C TYR A 83 -5.73 3.92 -11.85
N GLU A 84 -4.62 3.98 -12.58
CA GLU A 84 -4.61 4.47 -13.95
C GLU A 84 -5.45 3.61 -14.90
N ALA A 85 -5.44 2.28 -14.71
CA ALA A 85 -6.30 1.39 -15.47
C ALA A 85 -7.79 1.65 -15.20
N ALA A 86 -8.19 1.91 -13.95
CA ALA A 86 -9.58 2.18 -13.58
C ALA A 86 -10.02 3.61 -13.90
N ALA A 87 -9.16 4.60 -13.66
CA ALA A 87 -9.47 6.02 -13.90
C ALA A 87 -9.71 6.34 -15.37
N ALA A 88 -9.08 5.59 -16.28
CA ALA A 88 -9.30 5.72 -17.72
C ALA A 88 -10.77 5.53 -18.13
N GLY A 89 -11.56 4.75 -17.36
CA GLY A 89 -12.99 4.53 -17.58
C GLY A 89 -13.91 5.51 -16.86
N ASN A 90 -13.37 6.44 -16.07
CA ASN A 90 -14.20 7.33 -15.25
C ASN A 90 -13.84 8.80 -15.49
N PRO A 91 -14.73 9.57 -16.19
CA PRO A 91 -14.45 10.95 -16.55
C PRO A 91 -14.34 11.91 -15.36
N ASN A 92 -14.73 11.50 -14.16
CA ASN A 92 -14.65 12.32 -12.94
C ASN A 92 -13.28 12.23 -12.24
N TYR A 93 -12.41 11.34 -12.71
CA TYR A 93 -11.07 11.15 -12.14
C TYR A 93 -9.99 11.69 -13.07
N HIS A 94 -8.91 12.15 -12.47
CA HIS A 94 -7.71 12.60 -13.18
C HIS A 94 -6.68 11.48 -13.24
N SER A 95 -5.98 11.38 -14.38
CA SER A 95 -4.74 10.62 -14.43
C SER A 95 -3.67 11.30 -13.56
N LEU A 96 -2.77 10.50 -13.02
CA LEU A 96 -1.57 10.95 -12.29
C LEU A 96 -0.43 11.35 -13.23
N ALA A 97 -0.60 11.15 -14.54
CA ALA A 97 0.34 11.60 -15.56
C ALA A 97 0.52 13.13 -15.49
N GLY A 98 1.79 13.57 -15.46
CA GLY A 98 2.14 14.98 -15.27
C GLY A 98 2.07 15.48 -13.82
N GLN A 99 1.55 14.67 -12.87
CA GLN A 99 1.51 14.99 -11.45
C GLN A 99 2.65 14.30 -10.69
N LEU A 100 3.03 13.09 -11.10
CA LEU A 100 4.13 12.33 -10.51
C LEU A 100 5.42 12.55 -11.29
N GLN A 101 6.56 12.59 -10.58
CA GLN A 101 7.85 12.84 -11.18
C GLN A 101 8.18 11.82 -12.28
N GLY A 102 8.36 12.31 -13.49
CA GLY A 102 8.73 11.52 -14.65
C GLY A 102 7.64 10.59 -15.20
N LEU A 103 6.41 10.62 -14.66
CA LEU A 103 5.25 9.95 -15.24
C LEU A 103 4.60 10.90 -16.26
N THR A 104 4.74 10.55 -17.53
CA THR A 104 4.18 11.34 -18.64
C THR A 104 2.83 10.79 -19.08
N SER A 105 2.49 10.89 -20.37
CA SER A 105 1.22 10.36 -20.90
C SER A 105 1.13 8.84 -20.71
N LEU A 106 -0.08 8.36 -20.46
CA LEU A 106 -0.41 6.96 -20.31
C LEU A 106 -1.23 6.44 -21.50
N PRO A 107 -1.21 5.11 -21.78
CA PRO A 107 -2.11 4.50 -22.74
C PRO A 107 -3.57 4.85 -22.45
N LYS A 108 -4.38 4.97 -23.49
CA LYS A 108 -5.82 5.24 -23.39
C LYS A 108 -6.62 4.09 -23.97
N PRO A 109 -7.81 3.79 -23.42
CA PRO A 109 -8.72 2.85 -24.05
C PRO A 109 -9.03 3.25 -25.50
N LYS A 110 -9.16 2.27 -26.38
CA LYS A 110 -9.48 2.52 -27.77
C LYS A 110 -10.95 2.96 -27.93
N ALA A 111 -11.21 3.95 -28.77
CA ALA A 111 -12.54 4.44 -28.99
C ALA A 111 -13.44 3.35 -29.60
N GLY A 112 -14.66 3.22 -29.08
CA GLY A 112 -15.63 2.24 -29.55
C GLY A 112 -15.48 0.83 -28.97
N GLU A 113 -14.43 0.53 -28.20
CA GLU A 113 -14.28 -0.73 -27.49
C GLU A 113 -14.87 -0.65 -26.07
N GLU A 114 -15.45 -1.75 -25.60
CA GLU A 114 -15.91 -1.88 -24.19
C GLU A 114 -14.87 -2.57 -23.33
N TYR A 115 -14.83 -2.19 -22.04
CA TYR A 115 -13.88 -2.70 -21.06
C TYR A 115 -14.54 -2.98 -19.70
N SER A 116 -14.03 -3.98 -18.97
CA SER A 116 -14.14 -4.07 -17.53
C SER A 116 -12.91 -3.41 -16.92
N TYR A 117 -13.05 -2.18 -16.47
CA TYR A 117 -11.94 -1.44 -15.87
C TYR A 117 -11.49 -2.04 -14.55
N THR A 118 -12.37 -2.74 -13.84
CA THR A 118 -11.99 -3.52 -12.66
C THR A 118 -11.04 -4.66 -13.03
N LEU A 119 -11.34 -5.42 -14.10
CA LEU A 119 -10.45 -6.48 -14.57
C LEU A 119 -9.11 -5.92 -15.07
N ALA A 120 -9.12 -4.81 -15.79
CA ALA A 120 -7.89 -4.13 -16.21
C ALA A 120 -7.04 -3.68 -15.01
N ALA A 121 -7.67 -3.14 -13.96
CA ALA A 121 -6.99 -2.75 -12.74
C ALA A 121 -6.39 -3.94 -11.96
N VAL A 122 -7.15 -5.03 -11.82
CA VAL A 122 -6.68 -6.28 -11.20
C VAL A 122 -5.48 -6.84 -11.96
N HIS A 123 -5.57 -6.88 -13.30
CA HIS A 123 -4.46 -7.29 -14.16
C HIS A 123 -3.23 -6.41 -13.92
N ALA A 124 -3.40 -5.10 -13.93
CA ALA A 124 -2.31 -4.14 -13.75
C ALA A 124 -1.63 -4.30 -12.38
N ILE A 125 -2.40 -4.38 -11.29
CA ILE A 125 -1.88 -4.60 -9.92
C ILE A 125 -1.04 -5.87 -9.87
N LEU A 126 -1.60 -6.99 -10.32
CA LEU A 126 -0.97 -8.30 -10.16
C LEU A 126 0.24 -8.49 -11.07
N MET A 127 0.21 -7.98 -12.31
CA MET A 127 1.34 -8.12 -13.24
C MET A 127 2.51 -7.19 -12.88
N VAL A 128 2.25 -5.96 -12.41
CA VAL A 128 3.29 -5.10 -11.83
C VAL A 128 3.84 -5.75 -10.57
N GLY A 129 2.97 -6.23 -9.67
CA GLY A 129 3.36 -6.92 -8.44
C GLY A 129 4.23 -8.16 -8.71
N LYS A 130 3.83 -9.01 -9.65
CA LYS A 130 4.58 -10.19 -10.09
C LYS A 130 6.01 -9.85 -10.48
N THR A 131 6.20 -8.75 -11.23
CA THR A 131 7.53 -8.32 -11.69
C THR A 131 8.40 -7.76 -10.55
N MET A 132 7.78 -7.35 -9.43
CA MET A 132 8.48 -6.67 -8.32
C MET A 132 8.74 -7.58 -7.10
N VAL A 133 8.33 -8.85 -7.14
CA VAL A 133 8.54 -9.82 -6.05
C VAL A 133 9.46 -10.96 -6.46
N VAL A 134 10.00 -11.70 -5.49
CA VAL A 134 10.82 -12.90 -5.73
C VAL A 134 9.93 -14.11 -5.99
N SER A 135 8.90 -14.30 -5.20
CA SER A 135 7.99 -15.45 -5.30
C SER A 135 6.87 -15.22 -6.33
N GLU A 136 7.26 -14.96 -7.59
CA GLU A 136 6.35 -14.67 -8.72
C GLU A 136 5.23 -15.68 -8.89
N GLY A 137 5.53 -16.98 -8.69
CA GLY A 137 4.56 -18.07 -8.85
C GLY A 137 3.34 -17.96 -7.93
N LYS A 138 3.50 -17.33 -6.74
CA LYS A 138 2.38 -17.08 -5.82
C LYS A 138 1.41 -16.04 -6.37
N ILE A 139 1.93 -14.99 -7.01
CA ILE A 139 1.11 -13.99 -7.69
C ILE A 139 0.44 -14.61 -8.92
N GLN A 140 1.19 -15.39 -9.71
CA GLN A 140 0.62 -16.06 -10.90
C GLN A 140 -0.53 -16.97 -10.54
N SER A 141 -0.39 -17.82 -9.53
CA SER A 141 -1.45 -18.75 -9.11
C SER A 141 -2.72 -18.00 -8.66
N PHE A 142 -2.56 -16.89 -7.94
CA PHE A 142 -3.68 -16.03 -7.57
C PHE A 142 -4.33 -15.36 -8.79
N TYR A 143 -3.51 -14.83 -9.72
CA TYR A 143 -3.96 -14.21 -10.94
C TYR A 143 -4.81 -15.18 -11.80
N ASP A 144 -4.36 -16.42 -11.97
CA ASP A 144 -5.07 -17.43 -12.75
C ASP A 144 -6.45 -17.71 -12.12
N ASN A 145 -6.53 -17.77 -10.79
CA ASN A 145 -7.78 -17.99 -10.08
C ASN A 145 -8.74 -16.80 -10.22
N VAL A 146 -8.28 -15.58 -9.94
CA VAL A 146 -9.13 -14.39 -10.00
C VAL A 146 -9.61 -14.09 -11.42
N THR A 147 -8.78 -14.29 -12.43
CA THR A 147 -9.20 -14.09 -13.83
C THR A 147 -10.20 -15.15 -14.30
N LYS A 148 -10.10 -16.38 -13.77
CA LYS A 148 -11.11 -17.42 -13.97
C LYS A 148 -12.45 -17.03 -13.33
N GLU A 149 -12.45 -16.40 -12.15
CA GLU A 149 -13.67 -15.86 -11.52
C GLU A 149 -14.38 -14.88 -12.47
N PHE A 150 -13.66 -13.91 -13.05
CA PHE A 150 -14.25 -12.96 -14.01
C PHE A 150 -14.93 -13.67 -15.19
N LYS A 151 -14.32 -14.73 -15.73
CA LYS A 151 -14.93 -15.54 -16.81
C LYS A 151 -16.23 -16.21 -16.36
N THR A 152 -16.29 -16.72 -15.13
CA THR A 152 -17.49 -17.37 -14.60
C THR A 152 -18.64 -16.39 -14.33
N LEU A 153 -18.36 -15.10 -14.19
CA LEU A 153 -19.38 -14.05 -14.03
C LEU A 153 -20.09 -13.68 -15.34
N GLY A 154 -19.68 -14.28 -16.47
CA GLY A 154 -20.31 -14.12 -17.75
C GLY A 154 -19.85 -12.87 -18.53
N ILE A 155 -18.65 -12.35 -18.23
CA ILE A 155 -18.06 -11.26 -19.03
C ILE A 155 -17.88 -11.74 -20.49
N PRO A 156 -18.32 -10.97 -21.51
CA PRO A 156 -18.09 -11.32 -22.91
C PRO A 156 -16.60 -11.46 -23.23
N ALA A 157 -16.25 -12.45 -24.04
CA ALA A 157 -14.84 -12.76 -24.34
C ALA A 157 -14.09 -11.59 -24.95
N GLU A 158 -14.74 -10.79 -25.79
CA GLU A 158 -14.16 -9.59 -26.39
C GLU A 158 -13.82 -8.54 -25.31
N ILE A 159 -14.77 -8.22 -24.43
CA ILE A 159 -14.57 -7.28 -23.32
C ILE A 159 -13.47 -7.77 -22.37
N TYR A 160 -13.46 -9.07 -22.05
CA TYR A 160 -12.39 -9.68 -21.26
C TYR A 160 -11.02 -9.45 -21.91
N ASN A 161 -10.89 -9.77 -23.21
CA ASN A 161 -9.63 -9.63 -23.93
C ASN A 161 -9.19 -8.17 -24.05
N ASN A 162 -10.11 -7.26 -24.36
CA ASN A 162 -9.84 -5.81 -24.41
C ASN A 162 -9.33 -5.29 -23.05
N SER A 163 -9.98 -5.72 -21.95
CA SER A 163 -9.60 -5.33 -20.59
C SER A 163 -8.20 -5.81 -20.22
N ILE A 164 -7.86 -7.06 -20.53
CA ILE A 164 -6.51 -7.60 -20.29
C ILE A 164 -5.47 -6.89 -21.16
N ALA A 165 -5.76 -6.65 -22.45
CA ALA A 165 -4.85 -5.97 -23.36
C ALA A 165 -4.55 -4.53 -22.89
N PHE A 166 -5.60 -3.77 -22.52
CA PHE A 166 -5.44 -2.42 -21.97
C PHE A 166 -4.67 -2.41 -20.64
N GLY A 167 -5.03 -3.32 -19.73
CA GLY A 167 -4.28 -3.50 -18.48
C GLY A 167 -2.81 -3.79 -18.72
N GLN A 168 -2.48 -4.62 -19.72
CA GLN A 168 -1.08 -4.94 -20.08
C GLN A 168 -0.33 -3.74 -20.67
N GLU A 169 -0.99 -2.86 -21.42
CA GLU A 169 -0.37 -1.61 -21.88
C GLU A 169 -0.01 -0.70 -20.69
N ILE A 170 -0.90 -0.58 -19.68
CA ILE A 170 -0.63 0.13 -18.43
C ILE A 170 0.56 -0.51 -17.70
N VAL A 171 0.58 -1.84 -17.54
CA VAL A 171 1.70 -2.58 -16.91
C VAL A 171 3.03 -2.23 -17.57
N SER A 172 3.10 -2.32 -18.90
CA SER A 172 4.31 -2.06 -19.66
C SER A 172 4.82 -0.64 -19.45
N HIS A 173 3.90 0.34 -19.44
CA HIS A 173 4.23 1.75 -19.25
C HIS A 173 4.73 2.02 -17.82
N ILE A 174 4.03 1.52 -16.80
CA ILE A 174 4.40 1.71 -15.38
C ILE A 174 5.72 1.03 -15.07
N LEU A 175 5.98 -0.17 -15.58
CA LEU A 175 7.27 -0.86 -15.38
C LEU A 175 8.43 -0.14 -16.07
N ALA A 176 8.22 0.40 -17.27
CA ALA A 176 9.21 1.21 -17.97
C ALA A 176 9.54 2.50 -17.20
N TRP A 177 8.55 3.13 -16.57
CA TRP A 177 8.73 4.28 -15.68
C TRP A 177 9.42 3.89 -14.36
N ALA A 178 9.02 2.78 -13.74
CA ALA A 178 9.66 2.25 -12.55
C ALA A 178 11.13 1.88 -12.74
N ALA A 179 11.50 1.40 -13.92
CA ALA A 179 12.89 1.08 -14.24
C ALA A 179 13.85 2.29 -14.20
N LYS A 180 13.30 3.52 -14.20
CA LYS A 180 14.04 4.80 -14.16
C LYS A 180 14.04 5.45 -12.77
N ASP A 181 13.67 4.73 -11.72
CA ASP A 181 13.57 5.27 -10.35
C ASP A 181 14.86 5.14 -9.53
N ASN A 182 15.94 4.72 -10.17
CA ASN A 182 17.25 4.51 -9.56
C ASN A 182 17.39 3.27 -8.66
N TYR A 183 16.34 2.42 -8.52
CA TYR A 183 16.39 1.24 -7.65
C TYR A 183 17.53 0.29 -8.00
N LYS A 184 17.72 -0.02 -9.29
CA LYS A 184 18.81 -0.92 -9.74
C LYS A 184 20.17 -0.34 -9.41
N GLN A 185 20.35 0.97 -9.58
CA GLN A 185 21.61 1.67 -9.34
C GLN A 185 21.97 1.65 -7.84
N THR A 186 20.99 1.84 -6.94
CA THR A 186 21.26 1.78 -5.50
C THR A 186 21.83 0.42 -5.05
N ARG A 187 21.54 -0.68 -5.79
CA ARG A 187 22.10 -2.02 -5.51
C ARG A 187 23.59 -2.15 -5.81
N THR A 188 24.13 -1.25 -6.61
CA THR A 188 25.55 -1.26 -7.02
C THR A 188 26.42 -0.28 -6.22
N PHE A 189 25.82 0.55 -5.37
CA PHE A 189 26.53 1.53 -4.54
C PHE A 189 27.29 0.86 -3.39
N SER A 190 28.28 1.56 -2.86
CA SER A 190 29.11 1.07 -1.75
C SER A 190 28.24 0.69 -0.54
N LYS A 191 28.56 -0.41 0.09
CA LYS A 191 27.88 -0.80 1.34
C LYS A 191 28.17 0.20 2.45
N TYR A 192 27.23 0.32 3.39
CA TYR A 192 27.45 1.11 4.60
C TYR A 192 28.68 0.63 5.35
N ALA A 193 29.60 1.53 5.65
CA ALA A 193 30.81 1.24 6.42
C ALA A 193 30.56 1.55 7.90
N VAL A 194 30.79 0.58 8.77
CA VAL A 194 30.75 0.76 10.23
C VAL A 194 31.99 1.51 10.66
N THR A 195 31.82 2.57 11.47
CA THR A 195 32.92 3.39 11.99
C THR A 195 33.15 3.14 13.49
N TYR A 196 34.28 3.61 14.01
CA TYR A 196 34.58 3.57 15.44
C TYR A 196 33.99 4.74 16.23
N ASP A 197 33.39 5.73 15.52
CA ASP A 197 32.75 6.89 16.16
C ASP A 197 31.62 6.40 17.08
N PRO A 198 31.66 6.73 18.38
CA PRO A 198 30.64 6.29 19.34
C PRO A 198 29.26 6.90 19.09
N ALA A 199 29.16 8.04 18.40
CA ALA A 199 27.90 8.67 18.08
C ALA A 199 27.15 7.99 16.93
N VAL A 200 27.88 7.23 16.10
CA VAL A 200 27.39 6.68 14.85
C VAL A 200 26.78 5.29 15.05
N TRP A 201 25.67 5.07 14.39
CA TRP A 201 24.94 3.80 14.40
C TRP A 201 25.81 2.62 13.98
N LYS A 202 25.67 1.52 14.70
CA LYS A 202 26.29 0.21 14.45
C LYS A 202 25.24 -0.89 14.45
N PRO A 203 25.46 -2.01 13.74
CA PRO A 203 24.63 -3.20 13.86
C PRO A 203 24.47 -3.65 15.30
N THR A 204 23.26 -4.10 15.65
CA THR A 204 22.88 -4.50 17.00
C THR A 204 22.61 -6.02 17.11
N PRO A 205 22.67 -6.60 18.32
CA PRO A 205 22.25 -7.99 18.55
C PRO A 205 20.80 -8.25 18.10
N PRO A 206 20.42 -9.51 17.91
CA PRO A 206 21.24 -10.72 18.03
C PRO A 206 22.00 -11.05 16.74
N ALA A 207 21.53 -10.54 15.57
CA ALA A 207 22.04 -10.96 14.27
C ALA A 207 23.10 -10.03 13.66
N TYR A 208 23.34 -8.87 14.23
CA TYR A 208 24.26 -7.85 13.70
C TYR A 208 24.06 -7.61 12.19
N MET A 209 22.81 -7.47 11.79
CA MET A 209 22.42 -7.31 10.40
C MET A 209 23.02 -6.06 9.78
N ARG A 210 23.36 -6.17 8.49
CA ARG A 210 23.86 -5.03 7.71
C ARG A 210 22.81 -3.93 7.61
N ALA A 211 23.28 -2.69 7.40
CA ALA A 211 22.44 -1.53 7.17
C ALA A 211 21.46 -1.76 6.01
N VAL A 212 20.18 -1.53 6.29
CA VAL A 212 19.09 -1.72 5.33
C VAL A 212 18.91 -0.45 4.51
N GLU A 213 19.00 -0.58 3.20
CA GLU A 213 18.73 0.47 2.20
C GLU A 213 19.48 1.79 2.42
N PRO A 214 20.81 1.80 2.61
CA PRO A 214 21.55 3.02 2.96
C PRO A 214 21.52 4.12 1.89
N HIS A 215 21.09 3.79 0.67
CA HIS A 215 21.00 4.71 -0.47
C HIS A 215 19.57 4.99 -0.90
N TRP A 216 18.57 4.74 -0.03
CA TRP A 216 17.16 4.92 -0.39
C TRP A 216 16.82 6.38 -0.73
N ASN A 217 17.56 7.34 -0.21
CA ASN A 217 17.47 8.77 -0.54
C ASN A 217 17.90 9.12 -1.98
N LYS A 218 18.47 8.16 -2.72
CA LYS A 218 18.80 8.31 -4.14
C LYS A 218 17.69 7.82 -5.07
N MET A 219 16.62 7.27 -4.51
CA MET A 219 15.44 6.93 -5.27
C MET A 219 14.77 8.19 -5.83
N ARG A 220 14.16 8.08 -7.03
CA ARG A 220 13.30 9.13 -7.55
C ARG A 220 12.03 9.19 -6.68
N PRO A 221 11.74 10.34 -6.06
CA PRO A 221 10.46 10.54 -5.36
C PRO A 221 9.27 10.50 -6.33
N PHE A 222 8.09 10.35 -5.77
CA PHE A 222 6.84 10.41 -6.53
C PHE A 222 6.30 11.84 -6.62
N MET A 223 6.23 12.55 -5.50
CA MET A 223 5.62 13.90 -5.38
C MET A 223 6.53 14.93 -4.77
N ILE A 224 7.38 14.56 -3.80
CA ILE A 224 8.30 15.52 -3.16
C ILE A 224 9.43 15.87 -4.12
N ASP A 225 9.96 17.11 -4.03
CA ASP A 225 10.98 17.59 -4.97
C ASP A 225 12.35 16.93 -4.76
N SER A 226 12.65 16.56 -3.51
CA SER A 226 13.87 15.85 -3.14
C SER A 226 13.70 15.14 -1.79
N ALA A 227 14.56 14.16 -1.50
CA ALA A 227 14.60 13.45 -0.23
C ALA A 227 14.79 14.40 0.99
N GLN A 228 15.42 15.55 0.77
CA GLN A 228 15.76 16.52 1.81
C GLN A 228 14.71 17.64 2.01
N GLN A 229 13.62 17.62 1.25
CA GLN A 229 12.65 18.73 1.27
C GLN A 229 12.01 18.97 2.64
N PHE A 230 11.80 17.90 3.41
CA PHE A 230 11.13 17.95 4.71
C PHE A 230 12.07 17.64 5.88
N LYS A 231 13.36 18.01 5.78
CA LYS A 231 14.31 17.80 6.87
C LYS A 231 13.69 18.13 8.23
N PRO A 232 13.75 17.22 9.21
CA PRO A 232 13.34 17.49 10.58
C PRO A 232 14.33 18.43 11.30
N ALA A 233 14.01 18.84 12.53
CA ALA A 233 14.98 19.46 13.43
C ALA A 233 16.20 18.51 13.61
N LEU A 234 17.36 19.07 13.94
CA LEU A 234 18.55 18.27 14.20
C LEU A 234 18.36 17.37 15.44
N PRO A 235 18.91 16.15 15.42
CA PRO A 235 18.90 15.30 16.62
C PRO A 235 19.70 15.94 17.75
N THR A 236 19.40 15.57 18.98
CA THR A 236 20.22 15.91 20.14
C THR A 236 21.65 15.45 19.92
N SER A 237 22.62 16.33 20.15
CA SER A 237 24.04 16.00 19.98
C SER A 237 24.46 14.90 20.93
N PHE A 238 25.18 13.90 20.41
CA PHE A 238 25.73 12.81 21.20
C PHE A 238 26.63 13.33 22.34
N SER A 239 26.46 12.77 23.51
CA SER A 239 27.35 12.99 24.65
C SER A 239 27.29 11.80 25.61
N ALA A 240 28.43 11.43 26.17
CA ALA A 240 28.54 10.45 27.25
C ALA A 240 28.49 11.07 28.65
N ASP A 241 28.44 12.41 28.76
CA ASP A 241 28.28 13.12 30.02
C ASP A 241 26.92 12.84 30.63
N THR A 242 26.90 12.38 31.88
CA THR A 242 25.68 12.04 32.64
C THR A 242 24.75 13.25 32.86
N ASN A 243 25.24 14.48 32.75
CA ASN A 243 24.46 15.70 32.85
C ASN A 243 23.92 16.18 31.48
N SER A 244 24.29 15.52 30.39
CA SER A 244 23.88 15.91 29.04
C SER A 244 22.40 15.62 28.78
N GLN A 245 21.84 16.31 27.80
CA GLN A 245 20.48 16.05 27.31
C GLN A 245 20.39 14.65 26.69
N PHE A 246 21.39 14.24 25.89
CA PHE A 246 21.40 12.92 25.24
C PHE A 246 21.38 11.77 26.26
N TYR A 247 22.16 11.90 27.36
CA TYR A 247 22.17 10.92 28.44
C TYR A 247 20.79 10.81 29.11
N ARG A 248 20.12 11.95 29.38
CA ARG A 248 18.77 11.98 29.97
C ARG A 248 17.74 11.32 29.06
N GLU A 249 17.83 11.53 27.76
CA GLU A 249 16.94 10.90 26.77
C GLU A 249 17.12 9.36 26.76
N ALA A 250 18.37 8.90 26.80
CA ALA A 250 18.67 7.47 26.89
C ALA A 250 18.23 6.85 28.23
N LEU A 251 18.42 7.60 29.33
CA LEU A 251 17.97 7.19 30.66
C LEU A 251 16.43 7.02 30.68
N ALA A 252 15.69 7.95 30.05
CA ALA A 252 14.23 7.87 29.96
C ALA A 252 13.77 6.59 29.19
N VAL A 253 14.48 6.19 28.13
CA VAL A 253 14.20 4.94 27.40
C VAL A 253 14.46 3.71 28.27
N ARG A 254 15.57 3.70 29.02
CA ARG A 254 15.86 2.62 29.96
C ARG A 254 14.81 2.49 31.05
N ASP A 255 14.41 3.62 31.63
CA ASP A 255 13.53 3.65 32.81
C ASP A 255 12.10 3.29 32.46
N ILE A 256 11.55 3.78 31.33
CA ILE A 256 10.23 3.35 30.88
C ILE A 256 10.19 1.81 30.67
N GLY A 257 11.25 1.24 30.10
CA GLY A 257 11.35 -0.20 29.86
C GLY A 257 11.22 -1.05 31.12
N LYS A 258 11.63 -0.52 32.29
CA LYS A 258 11.50 -1.17 33.60
C LYS A 258 10.12 -1.08 34.23
N GLN A 259 9.26 -0.19 33.73
CA GLN A 259 7.98 0.16 34.36
C GLN A 259 6.77 0.02 33.41
N LEU A 260 6.94 -0.65 32.26
CA LEU A 260 5.88 -0.83 31.27
C LEU A 260 4.68 -1.55 31.87
N THR A 261 3.50 -0.94 31.71
CA THR A 261 2.21 -1.60 31.97
C THR A 261 1.94 -2.67 30.90
N GLU A 262 1.03 -3.60 31.15
CA GLU A 262 0.64 -4.60 30.15
C GLU A 262 0.05 -3.96 28.90
N GLU A 263 -0.73 -2.88 29.03
CA GLU A 263 -1.24 -2.13 27.89
C GLU A 263 -0.11 -1.54 27.04
N GLN A 264 0.91 -0.94 27.62
CA GLN A 264 2.07 -0.40 26.91
C GLN A 264 2.87 -1.48 26.17
N LYS A 265 2.99 -2.68 26.77
CA LYS A 265 3.60 -3.84 26.12
C LYS A 265 2.76 -4.32 24.94
N GLN A 266 1.43 -4.36 25.08
CA GLN A 266 0.52 -4.71 23.99
C GLN A 266 0.60 -3.70 22.86
N ILE A 267 0.62 -2.40 23.15
CA ILE A 267 0.84 -1.33 22.16
C ILE A 267 2.17 -1.55 21.40
N ALA A 268 3.27 -1.77 22.13
CA ALA A 268 4.56 -2.01 21.50
C ALA A 268 4.55 -3.24 20.57
N ASN A 269 3.93 -4.33 21.01
CA ASN A 269 3.83 -5.57 20.25
C ASN A 269 2.91 -5.46 19.03
N PHE A 270 1.79 -4.73 19.13
CA PHE A 270 0.84 -4.52 18.05
C PHE A 270 1.49 -3.78 16.88
N TRP A 271 2.30 -2.75 17.17
CA TRP A 271 3.01 -1.97 16.17
C TRP A 271 4.43 -2.49 15.88
N ASP A 272 4.79 -3.72 16.32
CA ASP A 272 6.08 -4.33 15.99
C ASP A 272 6.10 -4.89 14.56
N CYS A 273 5.94 -4.01 13.60
CA CYS A 273 5.98 -4.31 12.16
C CYS A 273 7.42 -4.46 11.67
N ASN A 274 8.24 -5.28 12.36
CA ASN A 274 9.63 -5.50 12.01
C ASN A 274 9.81 -6.82 11.24
N PRO A 275 9.94 -6.79 9.89
CA PRO A 275 10.14 -8.00 9.10
C PRO A 275 11.49 -8.67 9.36
N TYR A 276 12.40 -8.00 10.07
CA TYR A 276 13.74 -8.49 10.41
C TYR A 276 13.85 -9.01 11.82
N LYS A 277 12.74 -9.29 12.50
CA LYS A 277 12.81 -9.91 13.82
C LYS A 277 13.44 -11.29 13.70
N MET A 278 14.70 -11.40 14.16
CA MET A 278 15.49 -12.62 14.09
C MET A 278 15.39 -13.40 15.38
N ASN A 279 15.16 -14.69 15.26
CA ASN A 279 15.31 -15.64 16.35
C ASN A 279 16.62 -16.39 16.16
N VAL A 280 17.46 -16.34 17.18
CA VAL A 280 18.76 -17.02 17.20
C VAL A 280 18.74 -18.07 18.28
N ASN A 281 18.95 -19.34 17.90
CA ASN A 281 19.02 -20.45 18.83
C ASN A 281 20.18 -21.37 18.43
N GLY A 282 21.30 -21.23 19.12
CA GLY A 282 22.56 -21.88 18.77
C GLY A 282 23.03 -21.44 17.37
N HIS A 283 23.13 -22.37 16.44
CA HIS A 283 23.52 -22.10 15.05
C HIS A 283 22.35 -21.80 14.12
N VAL A 284 21.11 -21.86 14.63
CA VAL A 284 19.92 -21.63 13.83
C VAL A 284 19.49 -20.18 13.93
N MET A 285 19.34 -19.52 12.78
CA MET A 285 18.83 -18.17 12.66
C MET A 285 17.63 -18.17 11.70
N TYR A 286 16.49 -17.67 12.15
CA TYR A 286 15.31 -17.53 11.29
C TYR A 286 14.55 -16.24 11.61
N ALA A 287 13.98 -15.63 10.55
CA ALA A 287 13.15 -14.44 10.69
C ALA A 287 11.70 -14.80 11.04
N SER A 288 11.11 -14.07 11.97
CA SER A 288 9.65 -14.05 12.13
C SER A 288 9.06 -13.21 11.01
N LYS A 289 8.21 -13.83 10.18
CA LYS A 289 7.54 -13.12 9.10
C LYS A 289 6.50 -12.18 9.68
N LYS A 290 6.68 -10.89 9.47
CA LYS A 290 5.76 -9.82 9.91
C LYS A 290 5.48 -8.87 8.77
N ILE A 291 4.33 -8.23 8.83
CA ILE A 291 3.97 -7.16 7.91
C ILE A 291 4.87 -5.93 8.13
N SER A 292 5.21 -5.21 7.07
CA SER A 292 5.92 -3.94 7.19
C SER A 292 4.97 -2.82 7.67
N PRO A 293 5.50 -1.69 8.22
CA PRO A 293 4.65 -0.56 8.62
C PRO A 293 3.78 -0.03 7.46
N GLY A 294 4.35 0.02 6.24
CA GLY A 294 3.58 0.41 5.05
C GLY A 294 2.46 -0.59 4.74
N GLY A 295 2.74 -1.90 4.85
CA GLY A 295 1.72 -2.95 4.66
C GLY A 295 0.61 -2.87 5.70
N HIS A 296 0.92 -2.55 6.94
CA HIS A 296 -0.06 -2.34 8.00
C HIS A 296 -1.03 -1.21 7.62
N TRP A 297 -0.53 -0.05 7.19
CA TRP A 297 -1.36 1.06 6.75
C TRP A 297 -2.13 0.79 5.45
N MET A 298 -1.59 -0.03 4.54
CA MET A 298 -2.35 -0.54 3.39
C MET A 298 -3.55 -1.37 3.85
N ASN A 299 -3.41 -2.20 4.89
CA ASN A 299 -4.54 -2.97 5.41
C ASN A 299 -5.55 -2.11 6.19
N ILE A 300 -5.11 -1.11 6.95
CA ILE A 300 -6.00 -0.09 7.54
C ILE A 300 -6.82 0.59 6.44
N THR A 301 -6.23 0.90 5.28
CA THR A 301 -6.95 1.46 4.13
C THR A 301 -8.03 0.51 3.61
N ARG A 302 -7.74 -0.81 3.53
CA ARG A 302 -8.76 -1.81 3.20
C ARG A 302 -9.94 -1.76 4.16
N ILE A 303 -9.66 -1.76 5.47
CA ILE A 303 -10.67 -1.68 6.51
C ILE A 303 -11.52 -0.41 6.37
N ALA A 304 -10.86 0.74 6.11
CA ALA A 304 -11.55 2.01 5.90
C ALA A 304 -12.45 2.00 4.65
N CYS A 305 -11.93 1.51 3.52
CA CYS A 305 -12.70 1.36 2.28
C CYS A 305 -13.93 0.46 2.48
N GLN A 306 -13.77 -0.68 3.13
CA GLN A 306 -14.86 -1.61 3.41
C GLN A 306 -15.92 -0.99 4.33
N LYS A 307 -15.49 -0.32 5.41
CA LYS A 307 -16.40 0.36 6.34
C LYS A 307 -17.18 1.50 5.65
N ALA A 308 -16.52 2.24 4.75
CA ALA A 308 -17.12 3.33 3.99
C ALA A 308 -17.90 2.85 2.73
N SER A 309 -17.96 1.54 2.47
CA SER A 309 -18.55 0.96 1.26
C SER A 309 -18.01 1.59 -0.04
N ALA A 310 -16.71 1.89 -0.06
CA ALA A 310 -16.04 2.51 -1.20
C ALA A 310 -16.06 1.58 -2.44
N GLY A 311 -16.45 2.13 -3.59
CA GLY A 311 -16.41 1.40 -4.87
C GLY A 311 -14.98 1.17 -5.36
N VAL A 312 -14.85 0.54 -6.53
CA VAL A 312 -13.56 0.16 -7.13
C VAL A 312 -12.60 1.35 -7.24
N ILE A 313 -13.02 2.42 -7.92
CA ILE A 313 -12.12 3.56 -8.18
C ILE A 313 -11.83 4.37 -6.90
N GLN A 314 -12.78 4.48 -5.99
CA GLN A 314 -12.59 5.15 -4.70
C GLN A 314 -11.59 4.38 -3.82
N SER A 315 -11.67 3.04 -3.81
CA SER A 315 -10.71 2.19 -3.11
C SER A 315 -9.31 2.32 -3.71
N LEU A 316 -9.20 2.33 -5.05
CA LEU A 316 -7.92 2.54 -5.73
C LEU A 316 -7.35 3.92 -5.47
N GLU A 317 -8.17 4.96 -5.43
CA GLU A 317 -7.77 6.32 -5.04
C GLU A 317 -7.15 6.32 -3.64
N ALA A 318 -7.85 5.74 -2.66
CA ALA A 318 -7.39 5.69 -1.28
C ALA A 318 -6.04 4.95 -1.16
N TYR A 319 -5.92 3.77 -1.74
CA TYR A 319 -4.69 3.01 -1.75
C TYR A 319 -3.55 3.75 -2.45
N THR A 320 -3.82 4.39 -3.58
CA THR A 320 -2.79 5.04 -4.39
C THR A 320 -2.28 6.30 -3.72
N CYS A 321 -3.17 7.15 -3.20
CA CYS A 321 -2.78 8.34 -2.45
C CYS A 321 -1.95 7.98 -1.22
N LEU A 322 -2.38 6.94 -0.47
CA LEU A 322 -1.63 6.45 0.67
C LEU A 322 -0.26 5.90 0.25
N ALA A 323 -0.20 5.02 -0.75
CA ALA A 323 1.03 4.34 -1.16
C ALA A 323 2.09 5.32 -1.68
N ILE A 324 1.68 6.36 -2.45
CA ILE A 324 2.56 7.45 -2.87
C ILE A 324 3.11 8.19 -1.64
N THR A 325 2.25 8.53 -0.69
CA THR A 325 2.64 9.23 0.54
C THR A 325 3.64 8.41 1.37
N ILE A 326 3.39 7.12 1.54
CA ILE A 326 4.29 6.20 2.26
C ILE A 326 5.64 6.08 1.54
N ALA A 327 5.65 5.95 0.22
CA ALA A 327 6.88 5.80 -0.55
C ALA A 327 7.77 7.05 -0.42
N ASP A 328 7.21 8.24 -0.55
CA ASP A 328 7.94 9.50 -0.39
C ASP A 328 8.36 9.72 1.08
N ALA A 329 7.54 9.32 2.06
CA ALA A 329 7.87 9.37 3.47
C ALA A 329 9.08 8.47 3.80
N PHE A 330 9.19 7.28 3.19
CA PHE A 330 10.39 6.45 3.33
C PHE A 330 11.63 7.08 2.71
N ILE A 331 11.50 7.75 1.58
CA ILE A 331 12.63 8.45 0.93
C ILE A 331 13.14 9.57 1.84
N SER A 332 12.25 10.40 2.41
CA SER A 332 12.60 11.48 3.33
C SER A 332 13.21 10.96 4.64
N CYS A 333 12.53 10.01 5.29
CA CYS A 333 13.00 9.43 6.55
C CYS A 333 14.37 8.73 6.41
N TRP A 334 14.60 8.00 5.30
CA TRP A 334 15.87 7.31 5.04
C TRP A 334 17.01 8.28 4.70
N ASP A 335 16.71 9.44 4.09
CA ASP A 335 17.70 10.51 3.94
C ASP A 335 18.20 10.97 5.30
N GLU A 336 17.28 11.27 6.22
CA GLU A 336 17.64 11.69 7.56
C GLU A 336 18.42 10.62 8.32
N LYS A 337 17.96 9.38 8.29
CA LYS A 337 18.61 8.27 8.99
C LYS A 337 20.09 8.12 8.63
N TYR A 338 20.40 8.10 7.35
CA TYR A 338 21.78 7.92 6.87
C TYR A 338 22.59 9.20 6.76
N ARG A 339 21.96 10.36 6.94
CA ARG A 339 22.63 11.65 7.07
C ARG A 339 23.05 11.94 8.51
N SER A 340 22.17 11.67 9.48
CA SER A 340 22.45 11.91 10.91
C SER A 340 23.11 10.72 11.59
N GLN A 341 22.88 9.50 11.12
CA GLN A 341 23.48 8.24 11.59
C GLN A 341 23.44 8.01 13.12
N VAL A 342 22.43 8.52 13.81
CA VAL A 342 22.33 8.50 15.27
C VAL A 342 22.34 7.07 15.82
N ILE A 343 23.13 6.88 16.89
CA ILE A 343 23.24 5.63 17.64
C ILE A 343 21.90 5.19 18.26
N ARG A 344 21.62 3.90 18.28
CA ARG A 344 20.41 3.33 18.90
C ARG A 344 20.48 3.32 20.43
N PRO A 345 19.31 3.43 21.13
CA PRO A 345 19.24 3.32 22.59
C PRO A 345 19.93 2.08 23.12
N GLU A 346 19.71 0.90 22.50
CA GLU A 346 20.35 -0.37 22.93
C GLU A 346 21.87 -0.25 22.99
N THR A 347 22.51 0.27 21.94
CA THR A 347 23.96 0.42 21.91
C THR A 347 24.45 1.42 22.94
N TYR A 348 23.78 2.59 23.04
CA TYR A 348 24.16 3.64 23.98
C TYR A 348 23.98 3.22 25.44
N ILE A 349 22.81 2.64 25.77
CA ILE A 349 22.47 2.24 27.14
C ILE A 349 23.45 1.15 27.61
N ASN A 350 23.74 0.14 26.76
CA ASN A 350 24.67 -0.91 27.12
C ASN A 350 26.10 -0.39 27.35
N GLN A 351 26.52 0.66 26.65
CA GLN A 351 27.86 1.22 26.77
C GLN A 351 28.03 2.16 27.96
N TYR A 352 27.00 2.96 28.30
CA TYR A 352 27.15 4.11 29.21
C TYR A 352 26.24 4.08 30.43
N ILE A 353 25.19 3.22 30.47
CA ILE A 353 24.20 3.25 31.56
C ILE A 353 24.02 1.89 32.23
N ASP A 354 23.74 0.82 31.46
CA ASP A 354 23.38 -0.50 31.98
C ASP A 354 23.76 -1.57 30.95
N ALA A 355 24.88 -2.21 31.14
CA ALA A 355 25.45 -3.18 30.19
C ALA A 355 24.58 -4.44 29.94
N GLY A 356 23.64 -4.73 30.85
CA GLY A 356 22.72 -5.85 30.75
C GLY A 356 21.34 -5.50 30.22
N TRP A 357 21.09 -4.22 29.87
CA TRP A 357 19.78 -3.78 29.42
C TRP A 357 19.44 -4.32 28.02
N ILE A 358 18.20 -4.78 27.85
CA ILE A 358 17.66 -5.30 26.59
C ILE A 358 16.36 -4.55 26.31
N PRO A 359 16.15 -4.02 25.08
CA PRO A 359 14.89 -3.40 24.70
C PRO A 359 13.77 -4.45 24.60
N LEU A 360 12.51 -4.03 24.82
CA LEU A 360 11.34 -4.91 24.65
C LEU A 360 11.21 -5.41 23.20
N LEU A 361 11.49 -4.55 22.23
CA LEU A 361 11.47 -4.88 20.81
C LEU A 361 12.89 -4.98 20.27
N GLN A 362 13.10 -5.89 19.34
CA GLN A 362 14.39 -6.01 18.67
C GLN A 362 14.71 -4.76 17.87
N THR A 363 15.90 -4.20 18.09
CA THR A 363 16.40 -3.02 17.38
C THR A 363 16.51 -3.28 15.88
N PRO A 364 15.88 -2.46 15.03
CA PRO A 364 15.95 -2.64 13.59
C PRO A 364 17.32 -2.25 13.01
N PRO A 365 17.76 -2.85 11.87
CA PRO A 365 19.11 -2.71 11.32
C PRO A 365 19.29 -1.43 10.48
N PHE A 366 19.07 -0.25 11.07
CA PHE A 366 19.28 1.07 10.47
C PHE A 366 19.38 2.15 11.56
N PRO A 367 19.95 3.35 11.24
CA PRO A 367 20.12 4.43 12.21
C PRO A 367 18.84 4.84 12.90
N GLU A 368 19.00 5.46 14.07
CA GLU A 368 17.89 5.75 14.96
C GLU A 368 16.98 6.85 14.44
N TYR A 369 17.50 8.02 14.08
CA TYR A 369 16.78 9.26 13.83
C TYR A 369 16.42 9.47 12.36
N THR A 370 15.20 9.83 12.00
CA THR A 370 13.95 9.93 12.78
C THR A 370 13.26 8.57 12.90
N SER A 371 12.26 8.46 13.82
CA SER A 371 11.46 7.23 13.95
C SER A 371 10.64 6.96 12.69
N GLY A 372 10.94 5.86 11.98
CA GLY A 372 10.23 5.49 10.76
C GLY A 372 8.73 5.29 10.97
N HIS A 373 8.32 4.66 12.09
CA HIS A 373 6.90 4.51 12.42
C HIS A 373 6.21 5.85 12.63
N SER A 374 6.89 6.82 13.28
CA SER A 374 6.31 8.14 13.50
C SER A 374 6.11 8.90 12.18
N VAL A 375 7.13 8.91 11.31
CA VAL A 375 7.04 9.55 9.99
C VAL A 375 5.91 8.96 9.16
N LEU A 376 5.92 7.63 9.02
CA LEU A 376 4.99 6.94 8.12
C LEU A 376 3.56 6.92 8.64
N SER A 377 3.38 6.65 9.94
CA SER A 377 2.03 6.57 10.50
C SER A 377 1.36 7.93 10.51
N THR A 378 2.09 9.00 10.87
CA THR A 378 1.53 10.35 10.80
C THR A 378 1.22 10.76 9.37
N ALA A 379 2.12 10.47 8.41
CA ALA A 379 1.86 10.75 7.01
C ALA A 379 0.63 9.98 6.47
N SER A 380 0.49 8.73 6.86
CA SER A 380 -0.65 7.88 6.50
C SER A 380 -1.96 8.40 7.08
N ALA A 381 -1.96 8.78 8.35
CA ALA A 381 -3.14 9.34 9.02
C ALA A 381 -3.62 10.63 8.34
N VAL A 382 -2.72 11.57 8.07
CA VAL A 382 -3.06 12.83 7.37
C VAL A 382 -3.70 12.55 6.01
N MET A 383 -3.14 11.61 5.24
CA MET A 383 -3.70 11.26 3.91
C MET A 383 -5.06 10.57 4.02
N LEU A 384 -5.22 9.61 4.94
CA LEU A 384 -6.50 8.92 5.12
C LEU A 384 -7.58 9.84 5.71
N GLU A 385 -7.23 10.76 6.61
CA GLU A 385 -8.16 11.77 7.11
C GLU A 385 -8.66 12.72 6.01
N LYS A 386 -7.83 13.04 5.03
CA LYS A 386 -8.25 13.81 3.86
C LYS A 386 -9.30 13.07 3.04
N ILE A 387 -9.19 11.73 2.94
CA ILE A 387 -10.08 10.90 2.12
C ILE A 387 -11.36 10.53 2.87
N PHE A 388 -11.24 10.08 4.12
CA PHE A 388 -12.35 9.52 4.91
C PHE A 388 -12.89 10.45 6.00
N GLY A 389 -12.22 11.56 6.25
CA GLY A 389 -12.58 12.49 7.33
C GLY A 389 -11.83 12.22 8.65
N LYS A 390 -11.74 13.28 9.48
CA LYS A 390 -10.93 13.27 10.72
C LYS A 390 -11.43 12.34 11.82
N ASN A 391 -12.75 12.13 11.90
CA ASN A 391 -13.39 11.36 12.98
C ASN A 391 -13.76 9.93 12.54
N PHE A 392 -12.93 9.33 11.70
CA PHE A 392 -13.17 7.99 11.18
C PHE A 392 -12.68 6.94 12.18
N SER A 393 -13.59 6.35 12.96
CA SER A 393 -13.27 5.24 13.86
C SER A 393 -13.15 3.92 13.11
N PHE A 394 -12.31 3.01 13.57
CA PHE A 394 -12.19 1.68 12.96
C PHE A 394 -11.64 0.65 13.96
N ALA A 395 -11.87 -0.62 13.62
CA ALA A 395 -11.31 -1.77 14.32
C ALA A 395 -10.17 -2.34 13.46
N ASP A 396 -8.94 -2.20 13.91
CA ASP A 396 -7.78 -2.70 13.19
C ASP A 396 -7.53 -4.17 13.48
N SER A 397 -7.77 -4.99 12.48
CA SER A 397 -7.57 -6.44 12.50
C SER A 397 -6.30 -6.90 11.76
N THR A 398 -5.40 -5.97 11.44
CA THR A 398 -4.22 -6.26 10.61
C THR A 398 -3.33 -7.33 11.21
N GLU A 399 -3.14 -7.31 12.51
CA GLU A 399 -2.22 -8.21 13.21
C GLU A 399 -2.87 -9.54 13.66
N VAL A 400 -4.16 -9.75 13.38
CA VAL A 400 -4.88 -10.99 13.78
C VAL A 400 -4.28 -12.23 13.13
N GLU A 401 -3.86 -12.14 11.87
CA GLU A 401 -3.18 -13.23 11.17
C GLU A 401 -1.81 -13.60 11.78
N PHE A 402 -1.24 -12.71 12.59
CA PHE A 402 -0.01 -12.92 13.35
C PHE A 402 -0.25 -13.24 14.83
N GLY A 403 -1.51 -13.51 15.21
CA GLY A 403 -1.90 -13.90 16.57
C GLY A 403 -2.07 -12.76 17.57
N ILE A 404 -2.14 -11.51 17.10
CA ILE A 404 -2.34 -10.33 17.95
C ILE A 404 -3.80 -9.87 17.85
N PRO A 405 -4.47 -9.54 18.99
CA PRO A 405 -5.88 -9.15 18.99
C PRO A 405 -6.16 -7.85 18.22
N VAL A 406 -7.42 -7.70 17.80
CA VAL A 406 -7.96 -6.45 17.22
C VAL A 406 -7.77 -5.28 18.16
N ARG A 407 -7.36 -4.11 17.64
CA ARG A 407 -7.35 -2.84 18.37
C ARG A 407 -8.34 -1.85 17.76
N HIS A 408 -8.90 -0.99 18.61
CA HIS A 408 -9.94 -0.02 18.24
C HIS A 408 -9.39 1.40 18.31
N PHE A 409 -9.61 2.16 17.23
CA PHE A 409 -9.16 3.54 17.11
C PHE A 409 -10.32 4.48 16.79
N ASN A 410 -10.31 5.65 17.41
CA ASN A 410 -11.35 6.67 17.20
C ASN A 410 -11.06 7.52 15.95
N SER A 411 -9.81 7.52 15.46
CA SER A 411 -9.37 8.23 14.27
C SER A 411 -8.06 7.63 13.75
N PHE A 412 -7.67 7.98 12.52
CA PHE A 412 -6.36 7.63 11.98
C PHE A 412 -5.22 8.32 12.76
N THR A 413 -5.43 9.56 13.20
CA THR A 413 -4.46 10.26 14.07
C THR A 413 -4.23 9.51 15.37
N HIS A 414 -5.28 9.02 16.05
CA HIS A 414 -5.13 8.20 17.26
C HIS A 414 -4.28 6.95 17.02
N ALA A 415 -4.49 6.26 15.88
CA ALA A 415 -3.67 5.10 15.51
C ALA A 415 -2.21 5.47 15.25
N ALA A 416 -1.97 6.62 14.59
CA ALA A 416 -0.63 7.10 14.30
C ALA A 416 0.14 7.52 15.56
N GLU A 417 -0.53 8.17 16.52
CA GLU A 417 0.05 8.54 17.82
C GLU A 417 0.43 7.29 18.62
N GLU A 418 -0.43 6.27 18.62
CA GLU A 418 -0.13 5.00 19.27
C GLU A 418 1.04 4.27 18.58
N ALA A 419 1.09 4.26 17.24
CA ALA A 419 2.19 3.70 16.48
C ALA A 419 3.52 4.43 16.77
N ALA A 420 3.48 5.74 16.93
CA ALA A 420 4.65 6.56 17.23
C ALA A 420 5.18 6.27 18.64
N ILE A 421 4.33 6.33 19.68
CA ILE A 421 4.74 6.11 21.07
C ILE A 421 5.15 4.65 21.33
N SER A 422 4.62 3.70 20.56
CA SER A 422 4.98 2.29 20.66
C SER A 422 6.49 2.04 20.56
N ARG A 423 7.21 2.91 19.86
CA ARG A 423 8.66 2.79 19.62
C ARG A 423 9.47 3.19 20.86
N PHE A 424 8.94 4.12 21.67
CA PHE A 424 9.49 4.46 22.98
C PHE A 424 9.28 3.32 23.97
N TYR A 425 8.06 2.78 24.04
CA TYR A 425 7.74 1.59 24.85
C TYR A 425 8.57 0.37 24.43
N GLY A 426 8.81 0.23 23.14
CA GLY A 426 9.66 -0.79 22.57
C GLY A 426 11.15 -0.67 22.92
N GLY A 427 11.59 0.49 23.44
CA GLY A 427 12.99 0.74 23.84
C GLY A 427 13.93 0.98 22.67
N ILE A 428 13.44 1.32 21.48
CA ILE A 428 14.26 1.39 20.25
C ILE A 428 14.38 2.79 19.64
N HIS A 429 13.71 3.78 20.21
CA HIS A 429 13.78 5.18 19.81
C HIS A 429 13.78 6.14 21.00
N TYR A 430 14.53 7.25 20.87
CA TYR A 430 14.46 8.38 21.79
C TYR A 430 13.22 9.23 21.52
N MET A 431 12.71 9.95 22.53
CA MET A 431 11.50 10.75 22.39
C MET A 431 11.60 11.85 21.30
N PRO A 432 12.71 12.60 21.16
CA PRO A 432 12.84 13.60 20.10
C PRO A 432 12.74 12.99 18.69
N SER A 433 13.21 11.76 18.50
CA SER A 433 13.08 11.05 17.22
C SER A 433 11.63 10.75 16.85
N ILE A 434 10.78 10.49 17.85
CA ILE A 434 9.35 10.25 17.68
C ILE A 434 8.62 11.54 17.34
N ILE A 435 8.84 12.60 18.12
CA ILE A 435 8.20 13.91 17.94
C ILE A 435 8.55 14.50 16.58
N ASN A 436 9.86 14.61 16.29
CA ASN A 436 10.33 15.20 15.04
C ASN A 436 9.97 14.35 13.82
N GLY A 437 9.89 13.01 13.97
CA GLY A 437 9.40 12.12 12.93
C GLY A 437 7.92 12.33 12.62
N SER A 438 7.08 12.54 13.63
CA SER A 438 5.66 12.86 13.42
C SER A 438 5.48 14.21 12.71
N GLU A 439 6.26 15.23 13.07
CA GLU A 439 6.24 16.52 12.39
C GLU A 439 6.72 16.43 10.93
N GLU A 440 7.78 15.67 10.66
CA GLU A 440 8.27 15.39 9.31
C GLU A 440 7.18 14.75 8.47
N GLY A 441 6.56 13.66 8.97
CA GLY A 441 5.48 12.94 8.30
C GLY A 441 4.28 13.83 8.01
N LYS A 442 3.89 14.68 8.97
CA LYS A 442 2.78 15.61 8.80
C LYS A 442 3.04 16.63 7.69
N ARG A 443 4.19 17.32 7.72
CA ARG A 443 4.55 18.32 6.71
C ARG A 443 4.61 17.73 5.30
N LEU A 444 5.18 16.55 5.17
CA LEU A 444 5.27 15.82 3.91
C LEU A 444 3.87 15.45 3.39
N ALA A 445 3.02 14.88 4.23
CA ALA A 445 1.69 14.47 3.82
C ALA A 445 0.78 15.65 3.49
N ASP A 446 0.84 16.75 4.24
CA ASP A 446 0.12 17.99 3.94
C ASP A 446 0.54 18.54 2.54
N TYR A 447 1.82 18.47 2.21
CA TYR A 447 2.35 18.87 0.89
C TYR A 447 1.77 18.00 -0.24
N ILE A 448 1.83 16.68 -0.09
CA ILE A 448 1.29 15.74 -1.09
C ILE A 448 -0.23 15.91 -1.21
N ALA A 449 -0.94 15.92 -0.08
CA ALA A 449 -2.38 16.06 -0.02
C ALA A 449 -2.91 17.37 -0.63
N GLY A 450 -2.10 18.45 -0.56
CA GLY A 450 -2.41 19.71 -1.20
C GLY A 450 -2.25 19.72 -2.73
N ARG A 451 -1.40 18.87 -3.28
CA ARG A 451 -0.98 18.86 -4.68
C ARG A 451 -1.55 17.72 -5.50
N LEU A 452 -1.67 16.54 -4.94
CA LEU A 452 -2.18 15.37 -5.65
C LEU A 452 -3.68 15.53 -5.94
N LYS A 453 -4.04 15.53 -7.22
CA LYS A 453 -5.41 15.73 -7.72
C LYS A 453 -5.88 14.43 -8.38
N THR A 454 -6.79 13.74 -7.71
CA THR A 454 -7.39 12.49 -8.20
C THR A 454 -8.79 12.69 -8.77
N THR A 455 -9.54 13.66 -8.26
CA THR A 455 -10.92 13.96 -8.69
C THR A 455 -11.04 15.36 -9.29
N LYS A 456 -11.96 15.56 -10.23
CA LYS A 456 -12.26 16.85 -10.87
C LYS A 456 -13.11 17.79 -10.00
N GLN A 457 -13.84 17.23 -9.06
CA GLN A 457 -14.54 17.98 -8.03
C GLN A 457 -13.77 17.89 -6.72
N ALA A 458 -13.80 18.95 -5.90
CA ALA A 458 -13.22 18.87 -4.56
C ALA A 458 -13.80 17.64 -3.84
N SER A 459 -12.95 16.75 -3.36
CA SER A 459 -13.35 15.48 -2.72
C SER A 459 -14.34 15.79 -1.60
N ALA A 460 -15.63 15.52 -1.80
CA ALA A 460 -16.48 15.27 -0.66
C ALA A 460 -15.92 14.02 0.03
N ALA A 461 -15.59 14.11 1.32
CA ALA A 461 -15.13 12.95 2.09
C ALA A 461 -16.10 11.78 1.80
N ILE A 462 -15.55 10.59 1.58
CA ILE A 462 -16.35 9.38 1.42
C ILE A 462 -17.10 9.20 2.75
N LYS A 463 -18.44 9.41 2.69
CA LYS A 463 -19.31 9.37 3.88
C LYS A 463 -19.76 7.96 4.17
#